data_e6837f929585ecb1baec15ef4f670ae3
#
_entry.id   e6837f929585ecb1baec15ef4f670ae3
#
_cell.length_a   1.000
_cell.length_b   1.000
_cell.length_c   1.000
_cell.angle_alpha   90.00
_cell.angle_beta   90.00
_cell.angle_gamma   90.00
#
_symmetry.space_group_name_H-M   'P 1'
#
loop_
_entity.id
_entity.type
_entity.pdbx_description
1 polymer ?
#
loop_
_entity_poly.entity_id
_entity_poly.type
_entity_poly.pdbx_seq_one_letter_code
_entity_poly.pdbx_strand_id
1 'polypeptide(L)'
;ATNFTREKYQIYVNENERFVEIKTGNNEYVFDKSYGRIKSIKRNGTELLDEPTRLQIWHAPCYNRGSADAWYDNNLHKAYQKTYYSKVNKKDDAVEIETSIAFGGPASPSTIKGVFTYIFNNDGTFKITADGTVKDVAPLLPRFGLEFILKEENEKLRYFGLGFTETYPDRY
;
A
#
# COMPACT_ATOMS: atom_id res chain seq x y z
N ALA A 1 4.04 27.04 5.14
CA ALA A 1 4.13 25.65 5.58
C ALA A 1 4.22 25.64 7.10
N THR A 2 3.17 25.19 7.79
CA THR A 2 3.16 25.02 9.23
C THR A 2 4.05 23.83 9.57
N ASN A 3 5.22 24.07 10.14
CA ASN A 3 6.06 23.02 10.70
C ASN A 3 5.35 22.45 11.93
N PHE A 4 4.63 21.37 11.77
CA PHE A 4 4.15 20.57 12.90
C PHE A 4 5.35 19.78 13.45
N THR A 5 5.92 20.24 14.54
CA THR A 5 6.87 19.43 15.31
C THR A 5 6.07 18.31 15.94
N ARG A 6 6.26 17.09 15.45
CA ARG A 6 5.64 15.90 16.04
C ARG A 6 6.51 15.37 17.17
N GLU A 7 5.86 14.91 18.22
CA GLU A 7 6.54 14.22 19.32
C GLU A 7 7.16 12.91 18.81
N LYS A 8 8.36 12.63 19.29
CA LYS A 8 9.07 11.38 18.99
C LYS A 8 8.95 10.44 20.16
N TYR A 9 8.65 9.19 19.89
CA TYR A 9 8.46 8.14 20.88
C TYR A 9 9.46 7.02 20.68
N GLN A 10 9.63 6.19 21.68
CA GLN A 10 10.37 4.95 21.53
C GLN A 10 9.58 3.99 20.63
N ILE A 11 10.29 3.30 19.74
CA ILE A 11 9.73 2.26 18.89
C ILE A 11 9.98 0.90 19.53
N TYR A 12 8.91 0.12 19.65
CA TYR A 12 8.97 -1.27 20.07
C TYR A 12 8.61 -2.16 18.89
N VAL A 13 9.43 -3.19 18.65
CA VAL A 13 9.24 -4.11 17.53
C VAL A 13 9.26 -5.53 18.04
N ASN A 14 8.17 -6.25 17.81
CA ASN A 14 8.08 -7.69 17.98
C ASN A 14 7.93 -8.35 16.61
N GLU A 15 8.82 -9.28 16.29
CA GLU A 15 8.86 -9.93 14.98
C GLU A 15 8.84 -11.45 15.16
N ASN A 16 7.96 -12.10 14.41
CA ASN A 16 7.93 -13.54 14.26
C ASN A 16 8.03 -13.94 12.77
N GLU A 17 7.86 -15.21 12.45
CA GLU A 17 7.96 -15.70 11.06
C GLU A 17 7.02 -14.96 10.10
N ARG A 18 5.80 -14.62 10.54
CA ARG A 18 4.76 -14.04 9.70
C ARG A 18 4.54 -12.56 9.92
N PHE A 19 4.55 -12.10 11.16
CA PHE A 19 4.15 -10.74 11.50
C PHE A 19 5.29 -9.91 12.04
N VAL A 20 5.20 -8.60 11.78
CA VAL A 20 5.98 -7.56 12.45
C VAL A 20 4.98 -6.64 13.15
N GLU A 21 5.04 -6.61 14.47
CA GLU A 21 4.25 -5.73 15.30
C GLU A 21 5.10 -4.54 15.71
N ILE A 22 4.61 -3.33 15.45
CA ILE A 22 5.34 -2.08 15.69
C ILE A 22 4.47 -1.21 16.57
N LYS A 23 5.02 -0.72 17.70
CA LYS A 23 4.36 0.21 18.60
C LYS A 23 5.19 1.47 18.75
N THR A 24 4.56 2.63 18.61
CA THR A 24 5.18 3.94 18.80
C THR A 24 4.15 4.95 19.29
N GLY A 25 4.37 5.49 20.49
CA GLY A 25 3.38 6.34 21.15
C GLY A 25 2.03 5.63 21.25
N ASN A 26 0.99 6.25 20.73
CA ASN A 26 -0.38 5.71 20.74
C ASN A 26 -0.72 4.93 19.46
N ASN A 27 0.24 4.67 18.60
CA ASN A 27 0.02 3.97 17.33
C ASN A 27 0.61 2.55 17.39
N GLU A 28 -0.15 1.60 16.86
CA GLU A 28 0.26 0.22 16.71
C GLU A 28 0.01 -0.23 15.27
N TYR A 29 0.98 -0.93 14.69
CA TYR A 29 0.92 -1.45 13.34
C TYR A 29 1.23 -2.93 13.35
N VAL A 30 0.51 -3.70 12.54
CA VAL A 30 0.85 -5.10 12.27
C VAL A 30 1.08 -5.24 10.76
N PHE A 31 2.27 -5.66 10.40
CA PHE A 31 2.62 -5.97 9.02
C PHE A 31 2.65 -7.48 8.80
N ASP A 32 1.99 -7.97 7.75
CA ASP A 32 1.99 -9.38 7.35
C ASP A 32 3.07 -9.60 6.28
N LYS A 33 4.19 -10.23 6.68
CA LYS A 33 5.34 -10.52 5.79
C LYS A 33 4.98 -11.46 4.65
N SER A 34 4.05 -12.38 4.88
CA SER A 34 3.65 -13.38 3.87
C SER A 34 2.85 -12.75 2.74
N TYR A 35 2.11 -11.69 3.04
CA TYR A 35 1.33 -10.97 2.04
C TYR A 35 1.94 -9.60 1.68
N GLY A 36 3.02 -9.18 2.35
CA GLY A 36 3.71 -7.92 2.08
C GLY A 36 2.81 -6.70 2.23
N ARG A 37 2.01 -6.64 3.30
CA ARG A 37 0.99 -5.60 3.49
C ARG A 37 0.73 -5.27 4.95
N ILE A 38 0.21 -4.09 5.20
CA ILE A 38 -0.26 -3.71 6.53
C ILE A 38 -1.57 -4.46 6.83
N LYS A 39 -1.60 -5.21 7.92
CA LYS A 39 -2.75 -5.98 8.36
C LYS A 39 -3.64 -5.20 9.32
N SER A 40 -3.04 -4.37 10.18
CA SER A 40 -3.74 -3.63 11.23
C SER A 40 -3.06 -2.28 11.45
N ILE A 41 -3.86 -1.26 11.67
CA ILE A 41 -3.44 0.06 12.12
C ILE A 41 -4.35 0.44 13.29
N LYS A 42 -3.75 0.58 14.48
CA LYS A 42 -4.50 1.05 15.65
C LYS A 42 -3.99 2.40 16.11
N ARG A 43 -4.90 3.23 16.58
CA ARG A 43 -4.60 4.47 17.26
C ARG A 43 -5.39 4.55 18.56
N ASN A 44 -4.69 4.81 19.67
CA ASN A 44 -5.28 4.77 21.02
C ASN A 44 -6.02 3.44 21.30
N GLY A 45 -5.50 2.32 20.82
CA GLY A 45 -6.12 1.00 20.96
C GLY A 45 -7.28 0.70 20.01
N THR A 46 -7.78 1.69 19.27
CA THR A 46 -8.87 1.52 18.31
C THR A 46 -8.35 1.11 16.93
N GLU A 47 -8.87 0.02 16.39
CA GLU A 47 -8.53 -0.45 15.03
C GLU A 47 -9.17 0.45 13.98
N LEU A 48 -8.36 0.94 13.03
CA LEU A 48 -8.81 1.82 11.95
C LEU A 48 -9.17 1.05 10.67
N LEU A 49 -8.50 -0.08 10.41
CA LEU A 49 -8.74 -0.87 9.22
C LEU A 49 -9.86 -1.88 9.44
N ASP A 50 -10.75 -2.02 8.48
CA ASP A 50 -11.71 -3.10 8.40
C ASP A 50 -11.09 -4.33 7.73
N GLU A 51 -10.33 -4.10 6.65
CA GLU A 51 -9.55 -5.12 5.96
C GLU A 51 -8.07 -4.72 5.86
N PRO A 52 -7.14 -5.70 5.74
CA PRO A 52 -5.74 -5.44 5.43
C PRO A 52 -5.57 -4.63 4.15
N THR A 53 -4.57 -3.74 4.10
CA THR A 53 -4.27 -2.96 2.89
C THR A 53 -3.97 -3.88 1.70
N ARG A 54 -4.30 -3.42 0.50
CA ARG A 54 -4.03 -4.17 -0.73
C ARG A 54 -3.62 -3.26 -1.88
N LEU A 55 -2.79 -3.79 -2.76
CA LEU A 55 -2.52 -3.16 -4.04
C LEU A 55 -3.75 -3.31 -4.94
N GLN A 56 -4.15 -2.23 -5.60
CA GLN A 56 -5.29 -2.19 -6.48
C GLN A 56 -4.88 -1.64 -7.84
N ILE A 57 -5.14 -2.43 -8.90
CA ILE A 57 -4.91 -2.02 -10.29
C ILE A 57 -6.19 -2.02 -11.12
N TRP A 58 -7.31 -2.45 -10.55
CA TRP A 58 -8.58 -2.63 -11.25
C TRP A 58 -9.57 -1.53 -10.93
N HIS A 59 -10.26 -1.07 -11.95
CA HIS A 59 -11.57 -0.42 -11.84
C HIS A 59 -12.48 -0.89 -12.98
N ALA A 60 -13.79 -0.82 -12.76
CA ALA A 60 -14.75 -1.15 -13.81
C ALA A 60 -14.58 -0.21 -15.01
N PRO A 61 -14.53 -0.71 -16.25
CA PRO A 61 -14.41 0.12 -17.43
C PRO A 61 -15.68 0.94 -17.62
N CYS A 62 -15.54 2.28 -17.60
CA CYS A 62 -16.66 3.20 -17.72
C CYS A 62 -16.80 3.76 -19.16
N TYR A 63 -15.68 4.20 -19.77
CA TYR A 63 -15.67 4.89 -21.05
C TYR A 63 -14.63 4.37 -22.06
N ASN A 64 -13.70 3.53 -21.63
CA ASN A 64 -12.57 3.07 -22.45
C ASN A 64 -12.81 1.66 -23.02
N ARG A 65 -13.82 1.51 -23.88
CA ARG A 65 -14.15 0.20 -24.46
C ARG A 65 -12.96 -0.48 -25.14
N GLY A 66 -12.14 0.27 -25.87
CA GLY A 66 -10.98 -0.29 -26.58
C GLY A 66 -9.86 -0.83 -25.67
N SER A 67 -9.75 -0.35 -24.42
CA SER A 67 -8.78 -0.86 -23.44
C SER A 67 -9.36 -1.98 -22.57
N ALA A 68 -10.67 -2.03 -22.41
CA ALA A 68 -11.35 -2.98 -21.54
C ALA A 68 -11.11 -4.43 -21.96
N ASP A 69 -11.16 -4.73 -23.24
CA ASP A 69 -10.93 -6.09 -23.75
C ASP A 69 -9.52 -6.57 -23.38
N ALA A 70 -8.50 -5.71 -23.60
CA ALA A 70 -7.13 -6.03 -23.22
C ALA A 70 -6.97 -6.24 -21.70
N TRP A 71 -7.73 -5.54 -20.86
CA TRP A 71 -7.73 -5.75 -19.41
C TRP A 71 -8.34 -7.09 -19.01
N TYR A 72 -9.45 -7.48 -19.65
CA TYR A 72 -10.08 -8.78 -19.41
C TYR A 72 -9.23 -9.93 -19.96
N ASP A 73 -8.65 -9.81 -21.14
CA ASP A 73 -7.77 -10.80 -21.76
C ASP A 73 -6.52 -11.07 -20.90
N ASN A 74 -6.02 -10.05 -20.20
CA ASN A 74 -4.92 -10.17 -19.25
C ASN A 74 -5.38 -10.51 -17.82
N ASN A 75 -6.66 -10.79 -17.59
CA ASN A 75 -7.23 -11.13 -16.29
C ASN A 75 -6.93 -10.09 -15.18
N LEU A 76 -6.81 -8.81 -15.51
CA LEU A 76 -6.49 -7.77 -14.52
C LEU A 76 -7.59 -7.62 -13.46
N HIS A 77 -8.84 -7.94 -13.79
CA HIS A 77 -9.98 -7.95 -12.85
C HIS A 77 -9.87 -9.03 -11.77
N LYS A 78 -9.01 -10.04 -11.97
CA LYS A 78 -8.71 -11.13 -11.04
C LYS A 78 -7.26 -11.06 -10.54
N ALA A 79 -6.59 -9.94 -10.74
CA ALA A 79 -5.19 -9.80 -10.37
C ALA A 79 -5.00 -9.90 -8.86
N TYR A 80 -3.91 -10.54 -8.46
CA TYR A 80 -3.53 -10.73 -7.07
C TYR A 80 -2.03 -10.49 -6.88
N GLN A 81 -1.67 -10.18 -5.64
CA GLN A 81 -0.28 -10.01 -5.23
C GLN A 81 0.33 -11.34 -4.80
N LYS A 82 1.53 -11.61 -5.31
CA LYS A 82 2.44 -12.63 -4.81
C LYS A 82 3.63 -11.94 -4.16
N THR A 83 3.93 -12.29 -2.93
CA THR A 83 5.08 -11.80 -2.18
C THR A 83 6.19 -12.83 -2.24
N TYR A 84 7.40 -12.39 -2.57
CA TYR A 84 8.58 -13.26 -2.64
C TYR A 84 9.37 -13.24 -1.35
N TYR A 85 9.55 -12.05 -0.77
CA TYR A 85 10.17 -11.87 0.54
C TYR A 85 9.72 -10.57 1.18
N SER A 86 9.88 -10.50 2.49
CA SER A 86 9.81 -9.26 3.26
C SER A 86 11.00 -9.21 4.21
N LYS A 87 11.84 -8.18 4.09
CA LYS A 87 13.01 -7.92 4.93
C LYS A 87 12.71 -6.80 5.90
N VAL A 88 13.08 -6.99 7.16
CA VAL A 88 12.87 -6.01 8.23
C VAL A 88 14.20 -5.43 8.64
N ASN A 89 14.31 -4.10 8.63
CA ASN A 89 15.47 -3.36 9.08
C ASN A 89 15.05 -2.42 10.22
N LYS A 90 15.56 -2.68 11.42
CA LYS A 90 15.24 -1.92 12.63
C LYS A 90 16.30 -0.84 12.80
N LYS A 91 15.86 0.41 12.88
CA LYS A 91 16.66 1.60 13.14
C LYS A 91 16.21 2.23 14.46
N ASP A 92 17.01 3.12 15.04
CA ASP A 92 16.68 3.76 16.33
C ASP A 92 15.41 4.60 16.27
N ASP A 93 15.10 5.20 15.13
CA ASP A 93 14.00 6.12 14.92
C ASP A 93 12.93 5.63 13.93
N ALA A 94 13.13 4.49 13.29
CA ALA A 94 12.22 3.92 12.31
C ALA A 94 12.34 2.39 12.16
N VAL A 95 11.29 1.78 11.68
CA VAL A 95 11.30 0.39 11.19
C VAL A 95 11.02 0.40 9.71
N GLU A 96 11.95 -0.14 8.93
CA GLU A 96 11.83 -0.25 7.48
C GLU A 96 11.54 -1.70 7.10
N ILE A 97 10.52 -1.91 6.28
CA ILE A 97 10.16 -3.23 5.75
C ILE A 97 10.18 -3.15 4.23
N GLU A 98 11.12 -3.86 3.63
CA GLU A 98 11.24 -4.01 2.19
C GLU A 98 10.53 -5.28 1.75
N THR A 99 9.60 -5.18 0.82
CA THR A 99 8.81 -6.31 0.31
C THR A 99 8.93 -6.41 -1.20
N SER A 100 9.42 -7.54 -1.70
CA SER A 100 9.43 -7.84 -3.15
C SER A 100 8.14 -8.52 -3.55
N ILE A 101 7.48 -7.96 -4.55
CA ILE A 101 6.20 -8.44 -5.04
C ILE A 101 6.18 -8.68 -6.54
N ALA A 102 5.26 -9.55 -6.95
CA ALA A 102 4.72 -9.56 -8.29
C ALA A 102 3.20 -9.47 -8.22
N PHE A 103 2.60 -8.78 -9.18
CA PHE A 103 1.16 -8.58 -9.26
C PHE A 103 0.67 -8.86 -10.68
N GLY A 104 -0.42 -9.63 -10.80
CA GLY A 104 -0.97 -9.99 -12.11
C GLY A 104 -2.14 -10.94 -12.02
N GLY A 105 -2.77 -11.21 -13.15
CA GLY A 105 -3.88 -12.13 -13.27
C GLY A 105 -3.47 -13.61 -13.14
N PRO A 106 -4.41 -14.50 -12.83
CA PRO A 106 -4.18 -15.93 -12.81
C PRO A 106 -3.81 -16.46 -14.21
N ALA A 107 -2.93 -17.45 -14.25
CA ALA A 107 -2.44 -18.08 -15.47
C ALA A 107 -1.79 -17.13 -16.50
N SER A 108 -1.47 -15.90 -16.09
CA SER A 108 -0.79 -14.91 -16.91
C SER A 108 0.55 -14.52 -16.28
N PRO A 109 1.55 -14.13 -17.10
CA PRO A 109 2.77 -13.56 -16.55
C PRO A 109 2.46 -12.32 -15.70
N SER A 110 3.24 -12.11 -14.63
CA SER A 110 3.04 -10.94 -13.75
C SER A 110 3.08 -9.64 -14.55
N THR A 111 2.07 -8.80 -14.37
CA THR A 111 1.94 -7.50 -15.04
C THR A 111 2.89 -6.48 -14.40
N ILE A 112 3.04 -6.53 -13.08
CA ILE A 112 3.91 -5.65 -12.30
C ILE A 112 4.87 -6.51 -11.50
N LYS A 113 6.14 -6.07 -11.41
CA LYS A 113 7.13 -6.59 -10.45
C LYS A 113 7.82 -5.40 -9.80
N GLY A 114 8.03 -5.48 -8.50
CA GLY A 114 8.67 -4.36 -7.81
C GLY A 114 8.95 -4.63 -6.34
N VAL A 115 9.44 -3.58 -5.72
CA VAL A 115 9.74 -3.52 -4.30
C VAL A 115 8.91 -2.42 -3.66
N PHE A 116 8.20 -2.76 -2.60
CA PHE A 116 7.53 -1.82 -1.74
C PHE A 116 8.33 -1.65 -0.46
N THR A 117 8.59 -0.40 -0.11
CA THR A 117 9.27 -0.04 1.13
C THR A 117 8.29 0.67 2.06
N TYR A 118 8.07 0.07 3.21
CA TYR A 118 7.25 0.63 4.29
C TYR A 118 8.19 1.14 5.39
N ILE A 119 8.09 2.42 5.73
CA ILE A 119 8.89 3.03 6.81
C ILE A 119 7.93 3.52 7.88
N PHE A 120 8.00 2.91 9.06
CA PHE A 120 7.24 3.31 10.24
C PHE A 120 8.13 4.16 11.14
N ASN A 121 7.78 5.42 11.35
CA ASN A 121 8.60 6.38 12.08
C ASN A 121 8.22 6.47 13.55
N ASN A 122 9.16 6.95 14.35
CA ASN A 122 8.97 7.14 15.79
C ASN A 122 7.98 8.25 16.16
N ASP A 123 7.55 9.07 15.21
CA ASP A 123 6.48 10.07 15.38
C ASP A 123 5.06 9.52 15.10
N GLY A 124 4.94 8.22 14.89
CA GLY A 124 3.68 7.54 14.58
C GLY A 124 3.20 7.75 13.15
N THR A 125 4.02 8.25 12.26
CA THR A 125 3.73 8.27 10.82
C THR A 125 4.29 7.04 10.14
N PHE A 126 3.76 6.73 8.96
CA PHE A 126 4.42 5.78 8.07
C PHE A 126 4.47 6.33 6.64
N LYS A 127 5.46 5.88 5.91
CA LYS A 127 5.68 6.18 4.49
C LYS A 127 5.67 4.87 3.70
N ILE A 128 5.02 4.90 2.55
CA ILE A 128 5.05 3.78 1.60
C ILE A 128 5.66 4.30 0.30
N THR A 129 6.67 3.60 -0.19
CA THR A 129 7.29 3.86 -1.49
C THR A 129 7.16 2.60 -2.33
N ALA A 130 6.72 2.75 -3.57
CA ALA A 130 6.65 1.68 -4.55
C ALA A 130 7.65 1.97 -5.67
N ASP A 131 8.55 1.04 -5.92
CA ASP A 131 9.48 1.06 -7.04
C ASP A 131 9.31 -0.23 -7.83
N GLY A 132 9.02 -0.13 -9.10
CA GLY A 132 8.72 -1.31 -9.89
C GLY A 132 8.58 -1.04 -11.38
N THR A 133 8.46 -2.13 -12.12
CA THR A 133 8.29 -2.13 -13.56
C THR A 133 6.97 -2.77 -13.96
N VAL A 134 6.31 -2.15 -14.91
CA VAL A 134 5.19 -2.73 -15.65
C VAL A 134 5.77 -3.47 -16.85
N LYS A 135 5.25 -4.65 -17.13
CA LYS A 135 5.72 -5.46 -18.27
C LYS A 135 5.44 -4.73 -19.59
N ASP A 136 6.41 -4.72 -20.53
CA ASP A 136 6.32 -4.02 -21.81
C ASP A 136 5.10 -4.41 -22.67
N VAL A 137 4.66 -5.66 -22.58
CA VAL A 137 3.48 -6.17 -23.31
C VAL A 137 2.19 -6.09 -22.48
N ALA A 138 2.24 -5.49 -21.30
CA ALA A 138 1.04 -5.31 -20.49
C ALA A 138 0.18 -4.19 -21.12
N PRO A 139 -1.16 -4.32 -21.05
CA PRO A 139 -2.02 -3.21 -21.44
C PRO A 139 -1.82 -2.04 -20.46
N LEU A 140 -2.17 -0.84 -20.91
CA LEU A 140 -2.22 0.31 -20.01
C LEU A 140 -3.05 -0.03 -18.77
N LEU A 141 -2.47 0.16 -17.58
CA LEU A 141 -3.17 -0.19 -16.35
C LEU A 141 -4.41 0.68 -16.13
N PRO A 142 -5.56 0.09 -15.72
CA PRO A 142 -6.74 0.87 -15.36
C PRO A 142 -6.49 1.88 -14.25
N ARG A 143 -5.72 1.47 -13.24
CA ARG A 143 -5.22 2.29 -12.12
C ARG A 143 -3.99 1.64 -11.49
N PHE A 144 -3.33 2.38 -10.63
CA PHE A 144 -2.30 1.85 -9.74
C PHE A 144 -2.41 2.59 -8.40
N GLY A 145 -2.60 1.87 -7.31
CA GLY A 145 -2.71 2.46 -5.99
C GLY A 145 -2.82 1.45 -4.86
N LEU A 146 -2.76 1.96 -3.64
CA LEU A 146 -3.02 1.20 -2.42
C LEU A 146 -4.44 1.49 -1.93
N GLU A 147 -5.15 0.45 -1.56
CA GLU A 147 -6.49 0.52 -1.02
C GLU A 147 -6.44 0.29 0.49
N PHE A 148 -7.09 1.20 1.22
CA PHE A 148 -7.32 1.13 2.66
C PHE A 148 -8.82 1.10 2.88
N ILE A 149 -9.33 -0.01 3.39
CA ILE A 149 -10.74 -0.13 3.79
C ILE A 149 -10.79 0.18 5.28
N LEU A 150 -11.42 1.29 5.62
CA LEU A 150 -11.52 1.79 6.98
C LEU A 150 -12.84 1.35 7.60
N LYS A 151 -12.87 1.23 8.93
CA LYS A 151 -14.10 1.00 9.68
C LYS A 151 -15.04 2.20 9.58
N GLU A 152 -16.34 1.96 9.71
CA GLU A 152 -17.44 2.91 9.49
C GLU A 152 -17.28 4.24 10.24
N GLU A 153 -16.63 4.27 11.39
CA GLU A 153 -16.43 5.51 12.19
C GLU A 153 -15.34 6.44 11.64
N ASN A 154 -14.62 6.06 10.56
CA ASN A 154 -13.49 6.79 10.01
C ASN A 154 -13.82 7.49 8.68
N GLU A 155 -14.95 8.15 8.57
CA GLU A 155 -15.45 8.77 7.34
C GLU A 155 -14.74 10.09 6.97
N LYS A 156 -14.02 10.72 7.90
CA LYS A 156 -13.34 12.00 7.68
C LYS A 156 -11.90 11.79 7.25
N LEU A 157 -11.63 12.00 5.97
CA LEU A 157 -10.28 12.02 5.41
C LEU A 157 -9.78 13.47 5.25
N ARG A 158 -8.57 13.74 5.73
CA ARG A 158 -7.83 14.96 5.41
C ARG A 158 -6.60 14.57 4.59
N TYR A 159 -6.46 15.12 3.41
CA TYR A 159 -5.30 14.85 2.55
C TYR A 159 -4.63 16.15 2.13
N PHE A 160 -3.35 16.04 1.79
CA PHE A 160 -2.57 17.07 1.14
C PHE A 160 -1.98 16.48 -0.14
N GLY A 161 -2.29 17.08 -1.27
CA GLY A 161 -1.89 16.60 -2.58
C GLY A 161 -2.19 17.62 -3.67
N LEU A 162 -1.97 17.23 -4.92
CA LEU A 162 -2.35 18.04 -6.06
C LEU A 162 -3.87 18.14 -6.14
N GLY A 163 -4.33 19.31 -6.43
CA GLY A 163 -5.59 19.57 -7.07
C GLY A 163 -6.81 19.76 -6.26
N PHE A 164 -7.60 20.64 -6.80
CA PHE A 164 -8.99 20.92 -6.49
C PHE A 164 -9.92 20.21 -7.49
N THR A 165 -9.37 19.76 -8.63
CA THR A 165 -10.04 19.04 -9.70
C THR A 165 -9.31 17.73 -9.99
N GLU A 166 -9.76 16.95 -10.96
CA GLU A 166 -9.07 15.77 -11.44
C GLU A 166 -7.63 16.10 -11.87
N THR A 167 -6.65 15.43 -11.26
CA THR A 167 -5.22 15.66 -11.48
C THR A 167 -4.57 14.47 -12.18
N TYR A 168 -5.24 13.94 -13.19
CA TYR A 168 -4.65 12.95 -14.07
C TYR A 168 -3.61 13.58 -14.99
N PRO A 169 -2.51 12.85 -15.32
CA PRO A 169 -1.44 13.39 -16.20
C PRO A 169 -1.91 13.88 -17.57
N ASP A 170 -3.08 13.46 -18.03
CA ASP A 170 -3.70 13.83 -19.29
C ASP A 170 -4.69 15.00 -19.20
N ARG A 171 -4.83 15.60 -18.01
CA ARG A 171 -5.81 16.66 -17.73
C ARG A 171 -5.22 17.86 -16.98
N TYR A 172 -3.99 18.24 -17.31
CA TYR A 172 -3.37 19.50 -16.87
C TYR A 172 -3.73 20.65 -17.80
#